data_4ba272d556eeafbbb99625f01c2ada33
#
_entry.id   4ba272d556eeafbbb99625f01c2ada33
#
_cell.length_a   1.000
_cell.length_b   1.000
_cell.length_c   1.000
_cell.angle_alpha   90.00
_cell.angle_beta   90.00
_cell.angle_gamma   90.00
#
_symmetry.space_group_name_H-M   'P 1'
#
loop_
_entity.id
_entity.type
_entity.pdbx_description
1 polymer ?
#
loop_
_entity_poly.entity_id
_entity_poly.type
_entity_poly.pdbx_seq_one_letter_code
_entity_poly.pdbx_strand_id
1 'polypeptide(L)'
;ENNTEVYASGLLQNTIQAGEYHIIEGDFFQNDNLYVNTSKDVFAYQGIGGSQSEANQGLFFVPPLSCENRGGVDLIPYIGEIGNTNFTGGITIVTNKDAVVFINDLDITNQPPSITVQGPNLVTGNSDYETYKVTGFSDDVSVASTNELYLAYFNFNGAAPSGSFYSGFPSAPEINFTLDFETLGNCIPNIILSAANSDNFDEFDWFFDDGTSGFVSLNINSPNFTPTIPGTYKLIGIVTCSGLTLESDEIPISICPDDSDNDGINDNVDIDNDNDGILNCEESLGNIVVNISNTNQPQLIFEDSSTNSSIVSSNLSQNTSSLFT
;
A
#
# COMPACT_ATOMS: atom_id res chain seq x y z
N GLU A 1 -22.78 0.67 -26.82
CA GLU A 1 -23.21 1.80 -27.66
C GLU A 1 -23.58 1.30 -29.09
N ASN A 2 -24.33 2.10 -29.84
CA ASN A 2 -24.65 1.76 -31.24
C ASN A 2 -23.45 1.95 -32.17
N ASN A 3 -23.36 1.10 -33.21
CA ASN A 3 -22.31 1.13 -34.23
C ASN A 3 -20.89 1.00 -33.60
N THR A 4 -20.71 0.08 -32.68
CA THR A 4 -19.42 -0.27 -32.12
C THR A 4 -18.72 -1.29 -33.01
N GLU A 5 -17.61 -0.93 -33.61
CA GLU A 5 -16.79 -1.84 -34.41
C GLU A 5 -15.92 -2.72 -33.50
N VAL A 6 -15.85 -3.99 -33.79
CA VAL A 6 -15.08 -5.01 -33.06
C VAL A 6 -13.97 -5.54 -33.96
N TYR A 7 -12.74 -5.47 -33.51
CA TYR A 7 -11.57 -5.93 -34.24
C TYR A 7 -10.86 -7.05 -33.48
N ALA A 8 -10.39 -8.06 -34.19
CA ALA A 8 -9.51 -9.10 -33.70
C ALA A 8 -8.18 -9.04 -34.45
N SER A 9 -7.07 -8.88 -33.74
CA SER A 9 -5.72 -8.74 -34.29
C SER A 9 -5.62 -7.71 -35.43
N GLY A 10 -6.35 -6.59 -35.28
CA GLY A 10 -6.40 -5.49 -36.24
C GLY A 10 -7.38 -5.68 -37.41
N LEU A 11 -8.09 -6.81 -37.50
CA LEU A 11 -9.07 -7.09 -38.55
C LEU A 11 -10.50 -6.89 -38.05
N LEU A 12 -11.30 -6.09 -38.76
CA LEU A 12 -12.71 -5.88 -38.42
C LEU A 12 -13.47 -7.22 -38.49
N GLN A 13 -14.12 -7.57 -37.39
CA GLN A 13 -14.93 -8.77 -37.26
C GLN A 13 -16.42 -8.48 -37.43
N ASN A 14 -16.89 -7.44 -36.78
CA ASN A 14 -18.31 -7.08 -36.77
C ASN A 14 -18.52 -5.62 -36.33
N THR A 15 -19.76 -5.14 -36.55
CA THR A 15 -20.28 -3.88 -35.97
C THR A 15 -21.54 -4.23 -35.21
N ILE A 16 -21.53 -3.98 -33.89
CA ILE A 16 -22.63 -4.31 -32.99
C ILE A 16 -23.39 -3.07 -32.53
N GLN A 17 -24.66 -3.27 -32.14
CA GLN A 17 -25.52 -2.23 -31.57
C GLN A 17 -25.56 -2.36 -30.04
N ALA A 18 -26.10 -1.37 -29.38
CA ALA A 18 -26.30 -1.41 -27.93
C ALA A 18 -27.15 -2.63 -27.54
N GLY A 19 -26.64 -3.44 -26.62
CA GLY A 19 -27.27 -4.67 -26.13
C GLY A 19 -26.97 -5.91 -26.99
N GLU A 20 -26.25 -5.77 -28.10
CA GLU A 20 -25.76 -6.90 -28.88
C GLU A 20 -24.38 -7.38 -28.38
N TYR A 21 -24.02 -8.59 -28.81
CA TYR A 21 -22.70 -9.16 -28.56
C TYR A 21 -22.15 -9.80 -29.85
N HIS A 22 -20.85 -10.00 -29.89
CA HIS A 22 -20.15 -10.74 -30.94
C HIS A 22 -19.24 -11.80 -30.31
N ILE A 23 -19.23 -12.98 -30.85
CA ILE A 23 -18.37 -14.09 -30.42
C ILE A 23 -17.18 -14.15 -31.37
N ILE A 24 -15.98 -14.12 -30.82
CA ILE A 24 -14.74 -14.37 -31.53
C ILE A 24 -14.31 -15.81 -31.20
N GLU A 25 -14.25 -16.67 -32.23
CA GLU A 25 -13.91 -18.08 -32.03
C GLU A 25 -12.43 -18.28 -31.73
N GLY A 26 -12.08 -19.43 -31.14
CA GLY A 26 -10.71 -19.76 -30.74
C GLY A 26 -9.69 -19.81 -31.88
N ASP A 27 -10.13 -19.98 -33.15
CA ASP A 27 -9.26 -20.00 -34.32
C ASP A 27 -8.57 -18.64 -34.60
N PHE A 28 -9.04 -17.57 -33.97
CA PHE A 28 -8.41 -16.24 -34.05
C PHE A 28 -7.22 -16.08 -33.12
N PHE A 29 -7.03 -17.00 -32.18
CA PHE A 29 -5.85 -16.98 -31.32
C PHE A 29 -4.59 -17.28 -32.12
N GLN A 30 -3.56 -16.45 -31.94
CA GLN A 30 -2.24 -16.61 -32.54
C GLN A 30 -1.18 -16.57 -31.45
N ASN A 31 -0.26 -17.53 -31.45
CA ASN A 31 0.75 -17.65 -30.40
C ASN A 31 0.14 -17.71 -29.00
N ASP A 32 -0.96 -18.40 -28.80
CA ASP A 32 -1.71 -18.53 -27.55
C ASP A 32 -2.27 -17.20 -27.00
N ASN A 33 -2.36 -16.15 -27.78
CA ASN A 33 -2.96 -14.88 -27.41
C ASN A 33 -3.90 -14.32 -28.50
N LEU A 34 -4.70 -13.34 -28.10
CA LEU A 34 -5.61 -12.64 -29.01
C LEU A 34 -5.73 -11.18 -28.56
N TYR A 35 -5.44 -10.26 -29.46
CA TYR A 35 -5.71 -8.85 -29.25
C TYR A 35 -7.08 -8.47 -29.81
N VAL A 36 -7.93 -7.93 -28.94
CA VAL A 36 -9.25 -7.40 -29.29
C VAL A 36 -9.29 -5.91 -28.99
N ASN A 37 -9.71 -5.12 -29.96
CA ASN A 37 -10.02 -3.71 -29.75
C ASN A 37 -11.37 -3.34 -30.33
N THR A 38 -11.97 -2.29 -29.79
CA THR A 38 -13.28 -1.80 -30.20
C THR A 38 -13.27 -0.29 -30.37
N SER A 39 -14.14 0.21 -31.25
CA SER A 39 -14.24 1.67 -31.46
C SER A 39 -14.94 2.42 -30.34
N LYS A 40 -15.56 1.71 -29.39
CA LYS A 40 -16.26 2.23 -28.20
C LYS A 40 -16.19 1.22 -27.07
N ASP A 41 -16.46 1.66 -25.85
CA ASP A 41 -16.40 0.83 -24.66
C ASP A 41 -17.36 -0.35 -24.70
N VAL A 42 -16.85 -1.54 -24.37
CA VAL A 42 -17.59 -2.79 -24.29
C VAL A 42 -17.13 -3.59 -23.08
N PHE A 43 -17.94 -4.55 -22.68
CA PHE A 43 -17.52 -5.60 -21.77
C PHE A 43 -16.97 -6.78 -22.56
N ALA A 44 -15.78 -7.26 -22.23
CA ALA A 44 -15.18 -8.43 -22.82
C ALA A 44 -15.17 -9.59 -21.81
N TYR A 45 -15.47 -10.79 -22.29
CA TYR A 45 -15.43 -12.02 -21.51
C TYR A 45 -14.70 -13.10 -22.27
N GLN A 46 -13.87 -13.85 -21.58
CA GLN A 46 -13.22 -15.04 -22.14
C GLN A 46 -13.90 -16.29 -21.62
N GLY A 47 -14.27 -17.19 -22.55
CA GLY A 47 -14.73 -18.54 -22.21
C GLY A 47 -13.57 -19.45 -21.87
N ILE A 48 -13.72 -20.26 -20.83
CA ILE A 48 -12.80 -21.35 -20.49
C ILE A 48 -13.51 -22.68 -20.77
N GLY A 49 -12.83 -23.55 -21.50
CA GLY A 49 -13.37 -24.83 -21.90
C GLY A 49 -13.61 -24.92 -23.41
N GLY A 50 -13.54 -26.13 -23.95
CA GLY A 50 -13.73 -26.36 -25.38
C GLY A 50 -15.20 -26.54 -25.76
N SER A 51 -15.58 -26.09 -26.95
CA SER A 51 -16.91 -26.29 -27.52
C SER A 51 -17.30 -27.76 -27.75
N GLN A 52 -16.33 -28.67 -27.63
CA GLN A 52 -16.52 -30.09 -27.86
C GLN A 52 -16.33 -30.95 -26.59
N SER A 53 -16.13 -30.34 -25.44
CA SER A 53 -16.03 -31.04 -24.17
C SER A 53 -17.31 -30.86 -23.37
N GLU A 54 -17.73 -31.88 -22.62
CA GLU A 54 -18.79 -31.79 -21.62
C GLU A 54 -18.34 -31.00 -20.37
N ALA A 55 -17.14 -30.36 -20.44
CA ALA A 55 -16.62 -29.53 -19.38
C ALA A 55 -17.55 -28.34 -19.15
N ASN A 56 -17.77 -28.00 -17.90
CA ASN A 56 -18.44 -26.78 -17.52
C ASN A 56 -17.68 -25.59 -18.13
N GLN A 57 -18.37 -24.82 -18.95
CA GLN A 57 -17.81 -23.61 -19.52
C GLN A 57 -18.01 -22.48 -18.53
N GLY A 58 -16.89 -21.85 -18.14
CA GLY A 58 -16.88 -20.63 -17.35
C GLY A 58 -16.63 -19.43 -18.25
N LEU A 59 -17.15 -18.28 -17.85
CA LEU A 59 -16.82 -16.99 -18.42
C LEU A 59 -16.18 -16.13 -17.35
N PHE A 60 -15.07 -15.48 -17.66
CA PHE A 60 -14.49 -14.49 -16.79
C PHE A 60 -14.28 -13.16 -17.53
N PHE A 61 -14.43 -12.08 -16.78
CA PHE A 61 -14.24 -10.73 -17.30
C PHE A 61 -12.78 -10.50 -17.70
N VAL A 62 -12.57 -9.93 -18.88
CA VAL A 62 -11.27 -9.52 -19.38
C VAL A 62 -11.16 -8.01 -19.19
N PRO A 63 -10.26 -7.52 -18.32
CA PRO A 63 -10.08 -6.10 -18.12
C PRO A 63 -9.49 -5.45 -19.38
N PRO A 64 -9.80 -4.18 -19.64
CA PRO A 64 -9.16 -3.43 -20.71
C PRO A 64 -7.67 -3.20 -20.40
N LEU A 65 -6.85 -3.11 -21.44
CA LEU A 65 -5.49 -2.62 -21.30
C LEU A 65 -5.53 -1.16 -20.84
N SER A 66 -4.79 -0.87 -19.80
CA SER A 66 -4.71 0.47 -19.21
C SER A 66 -3.35 0.69 -18.59
N CYS A 67 -2.72 1.80 -18.90
CA CYS A 67 -1.44 2.19 -18.30
C CYS A 67 -1.50 2.41 -16.76
N GLU A 68 -2.68 2.37 -16.19
CA GLU A 68 -2.90 2.42 -14.74
C GLU A 68 -2.66 1.06 -14.05
N ASN A 69 -2.64 -0.01 -14.83
CA ASN A 69 -2.57 -1.38 -14.32
C ASN A 69 -1.10 -1.82 -14.15
N ARG A 70 -0.43 -1.25 -13.18
CA ARG A 70 1.00 -1.46 -12.89
C ARG A 70 1.22 -2.33 -11.66
N GLY A 71 2.47 -2.75 -11.49
CA GLY A 71 2.94 -3.39 -10.27
C GLY A 71 2.75 -4.89 -10.25
N GLY A 72 2.09 -5.41 -9.23
CA GLY A 72 2.07 -6.81 -8.93
C GLY A 72 0.73 -7.34 -8.45
N VAL A 73 0.67 -8.64 -8.38
CA VAL A 73 -0.32 -9.41 -7.64
C VAL A 73 0.41 -10.09 -6.50
N ASP A 74 0.15 -9.64 -5.28
CA ASP A 74 0.90 -10.06 -4.09
C ASP A 74 0.70 -11.52 -3.77
N LEU A 75 -0.53 -12.04 -3.98
CA LEU A 75 -0.82 -13.43 -3.64
C LEU A 75 -2.03 -13.98 -4.41
N ILE A 76 -1.83 -15.10 -5.09
CA ILE A 76 -2.88 -16.04 -5.50
C ILE A 76 -2.70 -17.27 -4.60
N PRO A 77 -3.55 -17.46 -3.57
CA PRO A 77 -3.35 -18.53 -2.62
C PRO A 77 -3.74 -19.88 -3.23
N TYR A 78 -2.96 -20.91 -2.92
CA TYR A 78 -3.25 -22.32 -3.25
C TYR A 78 -3.74 -22.54 -4.68
N ILE A 79 -2.98 -22.03 -5.65
CA ILE A 79 -3.40 -22.01 -7.06
C ILE A 79 -3.81 -23.40 -7.62
N GLY A 80 -3.26 -24.46 -7.06
CA GLY A 80 -3.55 -25.85 -7.44
C GLY A 80 -4.71 -26.48 -6.67
N GLU A 81 -5.42 -25.74 -5.80
CA GLU A 81 -6.45 -26.31 -4.93
C GLU A 81 -7.74 -25.49 -4.97
N ILE A 82 -8.90 -26.16 -5.00
CA ILE A 82 -10.21 -25.55 -4.76
C ILE A 82 -10.93 -26.41 -3.72
N GLY A 83 -11.07 -25.87 -2.51
CA GLY A 83 -11.54 -26.65 -1.38
C GLY A 83 -10.59 -27.81 -1.07
N ASN A 84 -11.07 -29.06 -1.11
CA ASN A 84 -10.28 -30.26 -0.88
C ASN A 84 -9.92 -31.00 -2.20
N THR A 85 -10.01 -30.31 -3.34
CA THR A 85 -9.81 -30.92 -4.67
C THR A 85 -8.60 -30.30 -5.33
N ASN A 86 -7.66 -31.12 -5.77
CA ASN A 86 -6.49 -30.70 -6.50
C ASN A 86 -6.84 -30.43 -7.96
N PHE A 87 -6.35 -29.33 -8.48
CA PHE A 87 -6.46 -28.90 -9.86
C PHE A 87 -5.07 -28.78 -10.50
N THR A 88 -5.01 -28.95 -11.81
CA THR A 88 -3.83 -28.65 -12.62
C THR A 88 -4.08 -27.40 -13.45
N GLY A 89 -3.11 -26.51 -13.52
CA GLY A 89 -3.24 -25.29 -14.29
C GLY A 89 -2.03 -24.39 -14.13
N GLY A 90 -2.27 -23.12 -14.22
CA GLY A 90 -1.23 -22.12 -14.14
C GLY A 90 -1.77 -20.72 -14.26
N ILE A 91 -0.89 -19.83 -14.68
CA ILE A 91 -1.19 -18.42 -14.92
C ILE A 91 -0.89 -18.03 -16.36
N THR A 92 -1.62 -17.05 -16.85
CA THR A 92 -1.29 -16.31 -18.07
C THR A 92 -0.99 -14.86 -17.68
N ILE A 93 0.07 -14.32 -18.26
CA ILE A 93 0.55 -12.96 -18.01
C ILE A 93 0.50 -12.19 -19.33
N VAL A 94 0.00 -10.95 -19.26
CA VAL A 94 0.16 -9.95 -20.31
C VAL A 94 0.90 -8.78 -19.71
N THR A 95 1.95 -8.32 -20.36
CA THR A 95 2.76 -7.18 -19.91
C THR A 95 3.29 -6.42 -21.12
N ASN A 96 3.85 -5.23 -20.87
CA ASN A 96 4.52 -4.50 -21.94
C ASN A 96 5.73 -5.28 -22.43
N LYS A 97 6.03 -5.11 -23.71
CA LYS A 97 7.21 -5.69 -24.31
C LYS A 97 8.48 -5.24 -23.57
N ASP A 98 9.39 -6.19 -23.40
CA ASP A 98 10.67 -5.98 -22.70
C ASP A 98 10.55 -5.64 -21.18
N ALA A 99 9.37 -5.80 -20.57
CA ALA A 99 9.21 -5.71 -19.12
C ALA A 99 9.88 -6.88 -18.41
N VAL A 100 10.45 -6.64 -17.24
CA VAL A 100 10.99 -7.72 -16.39
C VAL A 100 9.88 -8.23 -15.49
N VAL A 101 9.62 -9.54 -15.58
CA VAL A 101 8.57 -10.21 -14.78
C VAL A 101 9.22 -11.08 -13.71
N PHE A 102 8.71 -10.99 -12.50
CA PHE A 102 9.10 -11.81 -11.37
C PHE A 102 7.93 -12.69 -10.95
N ILE A 103 8.22 -13.95 -10.61
CA ILE A 103 7.25 -14.90 -10.04
C ILE A 103 7.86 -15.41 -8.73
N ASN A 104 7.17 -15.23 -7.62
CA ASN A 104 7.67 -15.56 -6.28
C ASN A 104 9.08 -15.00 -6.06
N ASP A 105 9.27 -13.71 -6.37
CA ASP A 105 10.52 -12.94 -6.28
C ASP A 105 11.67 -13.43 -7.17
N LEU A 106 11.43 -14.41 -8.05
CA LEU A 106 12.41 -14.88 -9.01
C LEU A 106 12.07 -14.39 -10.42
N ASP A 107 13.09 -13.91 -11.14
CA ASP A 107 12.97 -13.57 -12.55
C ASP A 107 12.34 -14.72 -13.34
N ILE A 108 11.38 -14.41 -14.23
CA ILE A 108 10.66 -15.42 -15.02
C ILE A 108 11.57 -16.33 -15.85
N THR A 109 12.78 -15.84 -16.20
CA THR A 109 13.79 -16.62 -16.93
C THR A 109 14.58 -17.58 -16.03
N ASN A 110 14.50 -17.43 -14.73
CA ASN A 110 15.27 -18.18 -13.72
C ASN A 110 14.43 -19.09 -12.83
N GLN A 111 13.25 -19.48 -13.31
CA GLN A 111 12.32 -20.30 -12.54
C GLN A 111 12.86 -21.73 -12.29
N PRO A 112 12.48 -22.37 -11.17
CA PRO A 112 12.90 -23.74 -10.87
C PRO A 112 12.37 -24.72 -11.91
N PRO A 113 13.02 -25.91 -12.11
CA PRO A 113 12.66 -26.89 -13.14
C PRO A 113 11.23 -27.45 -13.05
N SER A 114 10.55 -27.33 -11.91
CA SER A 114 9.15 -27.68 -11.72
C SER A 114 8.20 -26.73 -12.42
N ILE A 115 8.62 -25.49 -12.66
CA ILE A 115 7.84 -24.45 -13.32
C ILE A 115 8.17 -24.45 -14.82
N THR A 116 7.15 -24.47 -15.65
CA THR A 116 7.29 -24.39 -17.09
C THR A 116 6.82 -23.03 -17.57
N VAL A 117 7.72 -22.28 -18.19
CA VAL A 117 7.45 -20.96 -18.77
C VAL A 117 7.37 -21.10 -20.30
N GLN A 118 6.28 -20.65 -20.87
CA GLN A 118 6.07 -20.50 -22.32
C GLN A 118 5.93 -19.01 -22.63
N GLY A 119 6.77 -18.48 -23.49
CA GLY A 119 6.86 -17.07 -23.82
C GLY A 119 8.29 -16.54 -23.76
N PRO A 120 8.52 -15.25 -24.03
CA PRO A 120 7.50 -14.26 -24.42
C PRO A 120 6.91 -14.54 -25.79
N ASN A 121 5.59 -14.44 -25.90
CA ASN A 121 4.86 -14.55 -27.15
C ASN A 121 4.40 -13.16 -27.59
N LEU A 122 4.76 -12.77 -28.82
CA LEU A 122 4.35 -11.48 -29.36
C LEU A 122 2.85 -11.45 -29.63
N VAL A 123 2.22 -10.32 -29.40
CA VAL A 123 0.79 -10.10 -29.62
C VAL A 123 0.56 -9.57 -31.03
N THR A 124 -0.15 -10.35 -31.86
CA THR A 124 -0.50 -9.92 -33.22
C THR A 124 -1.53 -8.79 -33.19
N GLY A 125 -1.19 -7.68 -33.81
CA GLY A 125 -2.04 -6.47 -33.86
C GLY A 125 -1.74 -5.45 -32.75
N ASN A 126 -0.89 -5.79 -31.76
CA ASN A 126 -0.38 -4.85 -30.77
C ASN A 126 1.03 -5.25 -30.33
N SER A 127 2.03 -4.62 -30.92
CA SER A 127 3.45 -4.96 -30.68
C SER A 127 4.02 -4.41 -29.38
N ASP A 128 3.25 -3.65 -28.63
CA ASP A 128 3.68 -3.03 -27.36
C ASP A 128 3.54 -4.01 -26.18
N TYR A 129 2.91 -5.17 -26.42
CA TYR A 129 2.65 -6.19 -25.41
C TYR A 129 3.20 -7.56 -25.80
N GLU A 130 3.50 -8.34 -24.79
CA GLU A 130 3.87 -9.75 -24.87
C GLU A 130 3.14 -10.57 -23.82
N THR A 131 3.07 -11.87 -24.04
CA THR A 131 2.34 -12.77 -23.14
C THR A 131 3.19 -13.96 -22.72
N TYR A 132 2.90 -14.45 -21.52
CA TYR A 132 3.48 -15.67 -20.98
C TYR A 132 2.37 -16.60 -20.49
N LYS A 133 2.66 -17.90 -20.55
CA LYS A 133 1.87 -18.95 -19.92
C LYS A 133 2.79 -19.75 -19.01
N VAL A 134 2.49 -19.81 -17.73
CA VAL A 134 3.34 -20.45 -16.74
C VAL A 134 2.53 -21.50 -15.97
N THR A 135 3.10 -22.69 -15.86
CA THR A 135 2.46 -23.86 -15.23
C THR A 135 3.41 -24.57 -14.29
N GLY A 136 2.88 -25.46 -13.44
CA GLY A 136 3.68 -26.28 -12.52
C GLY A 136 3.68 -25.77 -11.07
N PHE A 137 2.81 -24.83 -10.74
CA PHE A 137 2.62 -24.37 -9.37
C PHE A 137 1.84 -25.37 -8.52
N SER A 138 2.21 -25.50 -7.26
CA SER A 138 1.52 -26.29 -6.25
C SER A 138 1.02 -25.46 -5.07
N ASP A 139 1.58 -24.28 -4.89
CA ASP A 139 1.39 -23.44 -3.72
C ASP A 139 0.95 -22.01 -4.15
N ASP A 140 1.16 -21.07 -3.25
CA ASP A 140 0.88 -19.66 -3.45
C ASP A 140 1.76 -19.07 -4.57
N VAL A 141 1.18 -18.13 -5.31
CA VAL A 141 1.87 -17.46 -6.42
C VAL A 141 1.74 -15.96 -6.27
N SER A 142 2.87 -15.28 -6.27
CA SER A 142 2.97 -13.83 -6.45
C SER A 142 3.57 -13.52 -7.82
N VAL A 143 3.18 -12.41 -8.42
CA VAL A 143 3.71 -11.97 -9.71
C VAL A 143 3.92 -10.46 -9.67
N ALA A 144 5.10 -10.00 -10.08
CA ALA A 144 5.41 -8.59 -10.25
C ALA A 144 5.95 -8.33 -11.66
N SER A 145 5.72 -7.13 -12.17
CA SER A 145 6.29 -6.65 -13.42
C SER A 145 6.83 -5.25 -13.24
N THR A 146 7.91 -4.92 -13.95
CA THR A 146 8.43 -3.55 -13.99
C THR A 146 7.55 -2.60 -14.78
N ASN A 147 6.48 -3.11 -15.39
CA ASN A 147 5.54 -2.33 -16.18
C ASN A 147 4.11 -2.85 -15.96
N GLU A 148 3.17 -2.55 -16.88
CA GLU A 148 1.80 -3.05 -16.77
C GLU A 148 1.76 -4.56 -16.58
N LEU A 149 0.83 -5.03 -15.74
CA LEU A 149 0.63 -6.44 -15.43
C LEU A 149 -0.85 -6.82 -15.48
N TYR A 150 -1.19 -7.74 -16.39
CA TYR A 150 -2.49 -8.38 -16.42
C TYR A 150 -2.28 -9.86 -16.19
N LEU A 151 -2.89 -10.38 -15.14
CA LEU A 151 -2.72 -11.74 -14.70
C LEU A 151 -4.06 -12.46 -14.67
N ALA A 152 -4.11 -13.63 -15.28
CA ALA A 152 -5.21 -14.57 -15.13
C ALA A 152 -4.68 -15.93 -14.66
N TYR A 153 -5.43 -16.61 -13.81
CA TYR A 153 -5.18 -18.02 -13.52
C TYR A 153 -6.17 -18.92 -14.25
N PHE A 154 -5.77 -20.14 -14.50
CA PHE A 154 -6.62 -21.18 -15.07
C PHE A 154 -6.28 -22.53 -14.45
N ASN A 155 -7.30 -23.32 -14.14
CA ASN A 155 -7.17 -24.63 -13.54
C ASN A 155 -8.13 -25.63 -14.13
N PHE A 156 -7.75 -26.92 -14.08
CA PHE A 156 -8.57 -28.02 -14.55
C PHE A 156 -8.54 -29.19 -13.56
N ASN A 157 -9.70 -29.79 -13.32
CA ASN A 157 -9.83 -31.12 -12.74
C ASN A 157 -10.79 -31.92 -13.64
N GLY A 158 -10.25 -32.76 -14.52
CA GLY A 158 -11.04 -33.45 -15.55
C GLY A 158 -11.82 -32.44 -16.41
N ALA A 159 -13.14 -32.52 -16.34
CA ALA A 159 -14.06 -31.67 -17.07
C ALA A 159 -14.45 -30.38 -16.36
N ALA A 160 -13.89 -30.11 -15.18
CA ALA A 160 -14.20 -28.91 -14.37
C ALA A 160 -13.10 -27.86 -14.53
N PRO A 161 -13.27 -26.81 -15.36
CA PRO A 161 -12.36 -25.68 -15.41
C PRO A 161 -12.68 -24.64 -14.33
N SER A 162 -11.68 -23.91 -13.91
CA SER A 162 -11.85 -22.66 -13.18
C SER A 162 -10.83 -21.63 -13.65
N GLY A 163 -11.11 -20.38 -13.47
CA GLY A 163 -10.20 -19.30 -13.83
C GLY A 163 -10.79 -17.93 -13.53
N SER A 164 -9.90 -16.96 -13.42
CA SER A 164 -10.27 -15.56 -13.23
C SER A 164 -9.10 -14.66 -13.60
N PHE A 165 -9.38 -13.40 -13.90
CA PHE A 165 -8.38 -12.36 -13.96
C PHE A 165 -8.08 -11.83 -12.56
N TYR A 166 -6.79 -11.64 -12.30
CA TYR A 166 -6.23 -10.92 -11.17
C TYR A 166 -5.47 -9.70 -11.71
N SER A 167 -6.20 -8.76 -12.29
CA SER A 167 -5.56 -7.51 -12.69
C SER A 167 -5.36 -6.62 -11.48
N GLY A 168 -4.14 -6.15 -11.30
CA GLY A 168 -3.88 -5.07 -10.37
C GLY A 168 -4.57 -3.80 -10.86
N PHE A 169 -5.46 -3.23 -10.06
CA PHE A 169 -5.87 -1.85 -10.24
C PHE A 169 -4.93 -0.99 -9.40
N PRO A 170 -4.60 0.25 -9.84
CA PRO A 170 -3.82 1.13 -9.00
C PRO A 170 -4.55 1.35 -7.67
N SER A 171 -3.86 1.07 -6.58
CA SER A 171 -4.35 1.37 -5.23
C SER A 171 -3.94 2.79 -4.84
N ALA A 172 -4.70 3.41 -3.95
CA ALA A 172 -4.28 4.66 -3.34
C ALA A 172 -2.88 4.51 -2.70
N PRO A 173 -2.06 5.57 -2.69
CA PRO A 173 -0.75 5.49 -2.06
C PRO A 173 -0.90 5.17 -0.57
N GLU A 174 -0.13 4.20 -0.11
CA GLU A 174 -0.05 3.83 1.30
C GLU A 174 1.16 4.52 1.92
N ILE A 175 0.97 5.13 3.09
CA ILE A 175 2.06 5.76 3.82
C ILE A 175 2.57 4.79 4.87
N ASN A 176 3.83 4.40 4.76
CA ASN A 176 4.56 3.67 5.78
C ASN A 176 5.42 4.61 6.61
N PHE A 177 5.70 4.19 7.85
CA PHE A 177 6.62 4.87 8.73
C PHE A 177 7.96 4.15 8.72
N THR A 178 9.02 4.90 8.41
CA THR A 178 10.37 4.46 8.70
C THR A 178 10.87 5.28 9.89
N LEU A 179 11.21 4.60 10.97
CA LEU A 179 11.73 5.24 12.17
C LEU A 179 13.25 5.21 12.13
N ASP A 180 13.88 6.35 12.38
CA ASP A 180 15.34 6.41 12.56
C ASP A 180 15.75 5.81 13.93
N PHE A 181 14.81 5.78 14.90
CA PHE A 181 14.99 5.18 16.21
C PHE A 181 13.79 4.32 16.58
N GLU A 182 14.03 3.09 16.99
CA GLU A 182 13.00 2.11 17.35
C GLU A 182 12.19 2.51 18.62
N THR A 183 12.71 3.43 19.44
CA THR A 183 12.17 3.74 20.77
C THR A 183 11.23 4.95 20.83
N LEU A 184 11.25 5.84 19.86
CA LEU A 184 10.57 7.14 19.94
C LEU A 184 9.19 7.21 19.28
N GLY A 185 8.73 6.14 18.63
CA GLY A 185 7.40 6.09 17.98
C GLY A 185 7.29 7.00 16.76
N ASN A 186 6.05 7.28 16.33
CA ASN A 186 5.72 8.02 15.09
C ASN A 186 5.67 9.53 15.36
N CYS A 187 6.80 10.16 15.62
CA CYS A 187 6.87 11.58 15.98
C CYS A 187 8.10 12.28 15.40
N ILE A 188 8.04 13.61 15.28
CA ILE A 188 9.12 14.47 14.83
C ILE A 188 10.13 14.63 15.98
N PRO A 189 11.47 14.56 15.72
CA PRO A 189 12.10 14.60 14.39
C PRO A 189 12.39 13.25 13.74
N ASN A 190 12.04 12.15 14.36
CA ASN A 190 12.56 10.82 14.05
C ASN A 190 11.67 10.01 13.09
N ILE A 191 10.89 10.66 12.24
CA ILE A 191 9.97 9.99 11.32
C ILE A 191 10.25 10.34 9.88
N ILE A 192 10.19 9.31 9.01
CA ILE A 192 10.13 9.46 7.56
C ILE A 192 8.83 8.81 7.08
N LEU A 193 8.03 9.55 6.33
CA LEU A 193 6.85 9.04 5.64
C LEU A 193 7.28 8.51 4.27
N SER A 194 6.85 7.32 3.91
CA SER A 194 7.19 6.69 2.63
C SER A 194 5.95 6.08 1.99
N ALA A 195 5.81 6.24 0.68
CA ALA A 195 4.81 5.53 -0.09
C ALA A 195 5.22 4.06 -0.24
N ALA A 196 4.42 3.12 0.29
CA ALA A 196 4.71 1.69 0.22
C ALA A 196 4.63 1.12 -1.19
N ASN A 197 3.75 1.68 -2.02
CA ASN A 197 3.46 1.25 -3.38
C ASN A 197 3.86 2.30 -4.41
N SER A 198 5.02 2.93 -4.21
CA SER A 198 5.52 4.04 -5.03
C SER A 198 5.62 3.71 -6.52
N ASP A 199 5.88 2.45 -6.87
CA ASP A 199 6.03 1.99 -8.25
C ASP A 199 4.73 2.09 -9.08
N ASN A 200 3.59 2.27 -8.42
CA ASN A 200 2.31 2.45 -9.09
C ASN A 200 2.09 3.87 -9.61
N PHE A 201 2.94 4.83 -9.25
CA PHE A 201 2.76 6.24 -9.56
C PHE A 201 3.99 6.82 -10.26
N ASP A 202 3.76 7.83 -11.08
CA ASP A 202 4.83 8.57 -11.78
C ASP A 202 5.25 9.82 -11.01
N GLU A 203 4.30 10.47 -10.31
CA GLU A 203 4.52 11.69 -9.56
C GLU A 203 3.80 11.65 -8.23
N PHE A 204 4.25 12.50 -7.29
CA PHE A 204 3.75 12.58 -5.94
C PHE A 204 3.50 14.04 -5.55
N ASP A 205 2.52 14.27 -4.67
CA ASP A 205 2.34 15.56 -4.01
C ASP A 205 1.91 15.34 -2.56
N TRP A 206 2.72 15.81 -1.62
CA TRP A 206 2.44 15.77 -0.19
C TRP A 206 1.58 16.95 0.21
N PHE A 207 0.59 16.69 1.04
CA PHE A 207 -0.31 17.69 1.61
C PHE A 207 -0.18 17.73 3.12
N PHE A 208 -0.38 18.92 3.66
CA PHE A 208 -0.30 19.19 5.09
C PHE A 208 -1.51 19.99 5.55
N ASP A 209 -2.04 19.65 6.72
CA ASP A 209 -3.07 20.39 7.45
C ASP A 209 -2.62 20.62 8.90
N ASP A 210 -2.58 21.89 9.30
CA ASP A 210 -2.30 22.33 10.70
C ASP A 210 -3.56 22.34 11.59
N GLY A 211 -4.71 21.87 11.07
CA GLY A 211 -6.01 21.87 11.73
C GLY A 211 -6.77 23.20 11.66
N THR A 212 -6.26 24.21 10.94
CA THR A 212 -6.91 25.52 10.86
C THR A 212 -7.41 25.90 9.47
N SER A 213 -6.68 25.53 8.43
CA SER A 213 -6.90 26.00 7.06
C SER A 213 -7.24 24.91 6.05
N GLY A 214 -7.23 23.63 6.49
CA GLY A 214 -7.37 22.47 5.63
C GLY A 214 -6.08 22.13 4.89
N PHE A 215 -6.12 21.07 4.08
CA PHE A 215 -4.94 20.57 3.39
C PHE A 215 -4.38 21.52 2.35
N VAL A 216 -3.08 21.78 2.42
CA VAL A 216 -2.31 22.59 1.47
C VAL A 216 -1.20 21.75 0.87
N SER A 217 -1.04 21.80 -0.46
CA SER A 217 0.06 21.13 -1.15
C SER A 217 1.41 21.67 -0.70
N LEU A 218 2.34 20.77 -0.44
CA LEU A 218 3.74 21.10 -0.16
C LEU A 218 4.58 21.17 -1.45
N ASN A 219 4.02 20.79 -2.60
CA ASN A 219 4.69 20.71 -3.91
C ASN A 219 5.97 19.83 -3.85
N ILE A 220 5.90 18.71 -3.16
CA ILE A 220 7.01 17.78 -3.02
C ILE A 220 6.73 16.53 -3.88
N ASN A 221 7.45 16.43 -4.99
CA ASN A 221 7.40 15.26 -5.88
C ASN A 221 8.46 14.24 -5.46
N SER A 222 8.15 13.46 -4.44
CA SER A 222 8.99 12.39 -3.91
C SER A 222 8.12 11.34 -3.22
N PRO A 223 8.42 10.04 -3.35
CA PRO A 223 7.73 9.01 -2.59
C PRO A 223 8.05 9.06 -1.08
N ASN A 224 9.10 9.80 -0.69
CA ASN A 224 9.52 9.94 0.70
C ASN A 224 9.46 11.39 1.14
N PHE A 225 9.04 11.61 2.40
CA PHE A 225 8.96 12.93 3.01
C PHE A 225 9.30 12.87 4.51
N THR A 226 10.05 13.85 4.99
CA THR A 226 10.40 14.00 6.41
C THR A 226 9.63 15.18 6.99
N PRO A 227 8.60 14.94 7.81
CA PRO A 227 7.86 15.99 8.50
C PRO A 227 8.75 16.78 9.47
N THR A 228 8.57 18.09 9.50
CA THR A 228 9.27 18.99 10.45
C THR A 228 8.29 19.77 11.32
N ILE A 229 7.00 19.68 11.06
CA ILE A 229 5.94 20.41 11.77
C ILE A 229 4.85 19.39 12.13
N PRO A 230 4.32 19.41 13.36
CA PRO A 230 3.20 18.55 13.76
C PRO A 230 1.93 18.95 13.02
N GLY A 231 1.10 17.98 12.69
CA GLY A 231 -0.15 18.15 11.96
C GLY A 231 -0.56 16.88 11.22
N THR A 232 -1.49 17.00 10.32
CA THR A 232 -1.98 15.86 9.53
C THR A 232 -1.41 15.92 8.11
N TYR A 233 -0.91 14.79 7.65
CA TYR A 233 -0.32 14.65 6.33
C TYR A 233 -1.10 13.66 5.49
N LYS A 234 -1.13 13.86 4.18
CA LYS A 234 -1.58 12.89 3.19
C LYS A 234 -0.76 12.99 1.92
N LEU A 235 -0.77 11.94 1.13
CA LEU A 235 -0.06 11.83 -0.13
C LEU A 235 -1.04 11.68 -1.30
N ILE A 236 -0.80 12.39 -2.38
CA ILE A 236 -1.45 12.15 -3.66
C ILE A 236 -0.43 11.53 -4.60
N GLY A 237 -0.76 10.33 -5.11
CA GLY A 237 -0.04 9.69 -6.20
C GLY A 237 -0.71 9.99 -7.53
N ILE A 238 0.08 10.24 -8.57
CA ILE A 238 -0.38 10.65 -9.90
C ILE A 238 0.15 9.67 -10.95
N VAL A 239 -0.76 9.14 -11.77
CA VAL A 239 -0.45 8.34 -12.95
C VAL A 239 -0.57 9.26 -14.17
N THR A 240 0.57 9.69 -14.72
CA THR A 240 0.60 10.76 -15.73
C THR A 240 -0.05 10.39 -17.05
N CYS A 241 0.02 9.11 -17.45
CA CYS A 241 -0.52 8.66 -18.73
C CYS A 241 -2.05 8.76 -18.84
N SER A 242 -2.77 8.61 -17.72
CA SER A 242 -4.23 8.73 -17.65
C SER A 242 -4.69 10.01 -16.95
N GLY A 243 -3.81 10.65 -16.19
CA GLY A 243 -4.14 11.75 -15.29
C GLY A 243 -4.89 11.28 -14.02
N LEU A 244 -4.88 9.97 -13.73
CA LEU A 244 -5.46 9.45 -12.50
C LEU A 244 -4.70 9.98 -11.30
N THR A 245 -5.44 10.44 -10.31
CA THR A 245 -4.91 10.86 -9.00
C THR A 245 -5.59 10.06 -7.89
N LEU A 246 -4.80 9.49 -6.99
CA LEU A 246 -5.29 8.74 -5.85
C LEU A 246 -4.71 9.32 -4.56
N GLU A 247 -5.54 9.41 -3.53
CA GLU A 247 -5.16 9.95 -2.23
C GLU A 247 -4.94 8.82 -1.23
N SER A 248 -3.91 8.96 -0.38
CA SER A 248 -3.70 8.11 0.78
C SER A 248 -4.69 8.41 1.90
N ASP A 249 -4.70 7.56 2.92
CA ASP A 249 -5.29 7.91 4.20
C ASP A 249 -4.53 9.09 4.84
N GLU A 250 -5.23 9.77 5.76
CA GLU A 250 -4.68 10.88 6.52
C GLU A 250 -3.88 10.37 7.72
N ILE A 251 -2.68 10.91 7.94
CA ILE A 251 -1.79 10.49 9.01
C ILE A 251 -1.47 11.67 9.93
N PRO A 252 -1.92 11.63 11.19
CA PRO A 252 -1.54 12.63 12.18
C PRO A 252 -0.12 12.38 12.71
N ILE A 253 0.71 13.42 12.70
CA ILE A 253 2.08 13.41 13.19
C ILE A 253 2.22 14.42 14.33
N SER A 254 2.80 13.99 15.45
CA SER A 254 3.08 14.83 16.63
C SER A 254 4.57 15.10 16.78
N ILE A 255 4.91 16.01 17.68
CA ILE A 255 6.28 16.17 18.19
C ILE A 255 6.52 15.05 19.22
N CYS A 256 7.71 14.46 19.19
CA CYS A 256 8.12 13.53 20.24
C CYS A 256 8.12 14.24 21.59
N PRO A 257 7.67 13.59 22.65
CA PRO A 257 7.89 14.10 24.01
C PRO A 257 9.38 14.33 24.26
N ASP A 258 9.69 15.27 25.16
CA ASP A 258 11.07 15.51 25.57
C ASP A 258 11.65 14.25 26.24
N ASP A 259 12.95 14.09 26.13
CA ASP A 259 13.79 13.09 26.80
C ASP A 259 14.94 13.88 27.43
N SER A 260 14.78 14.23 28.70
CA SER A 260 15.60 15.25 29.38
C SER A 260 17.01 14.76 29.67
N ASP A 261 17.18 13.48 29.94
CA ASP A 261 18.47 12.87 30.29
C ASP A 261 19.12 12.09 29.12
N ASN A 262 18.38 11.92 27.99
CA ASN A 262 18.79 11.20 26.80
C ASN A 262 19.09 9.70 27.05
N ASP A 263 18.33 9.06 27.92
CA ASP A 263 18.45 7.63 28.18
C ASP A 263 17.62 6.76 27.21
N GLY A 264 16.78 7.40 26.36
CA GLY A 264 15.90 6.76 25.37
C GLY A 264 14.50 6.49 25.88
N ILE A 265 14.16 6.94 27.09
CA ILE A 265 12.82 6.91 27.67
C ILE A 265 12.28 8.35 27.70
N ASN A 266 11.15 8.59 27.03
CA ASN A 266 10.58 9.96 27.01
C ASN A 266 10.02 10.37 28.37
N ASP A 267 10.14 11.65 28.72
CA ASP A 267 9.71 12.25 30.01
C ASP A 267 8.27 11.89 30.43
N ASN A 268 7.37 11.63 29.48
CA ASN A 268 5.98 11.29 29.75
C ASN A 268 5.75 9.84 30.22
N VAL A 269 6.76 8.99 30.10
CA VAL A 269 6.73 7.57 30.52
C VAL A 269 7.93 7.22 31.41
N ASP A 270 8.87 8.15 31.56
CA ASP A 270 10.02 8.02 32.42
C ASP A 270 9.62 8.24 33.87
N ILE A 271 10.19 7.46 34.76
CA ILE A 271 9.97 7.54 36.19
C ILE A 271 11.01 8.42 36.93
N ASP A 272 12.09 8.81 36.21
CA ASP A 272 13.23 9.59 36.73
C ASP A 272 13.82 10.39 35.54
N ASN A 273 13.16 11.50 35.17
CA ASN A 273 13.41 12.26 33.93
C ASN A 273 14.82 12.84 33.80
N ASP A 274 15.60 12.92 34.87
CA ASP A 274 16.97 13.45 34.82
C ASP A 274 18.03 12.46 35.31
N ASN A 275 17.61 11.20 35.55
CA ASN A 275 18.46 10.08 35.96
C ASN A 275 19.36 10.38 37.17
N ASP A 276 18.87 11.24 38.10
CA ASP A 276 19.60 11.56 39.28
C ASP A 276 19.40 10.54 40.44
N GLY A 277 18.50 9.56 40.21
CA GLY A 277 18.16 8.49 41.14
C GLY A 277 17.03 8.85 42.13
N ILE A 278 16.35 9.96 41.92
CA ILE A 278 15.14 10.36 42.61
C ILE A 278 13.97 10.30 41.64
N LEU A 279 12.97 9.51 41.97
CA LEU A 279 11.83 9.37 41.05
C LEU A 279 11.06 10.69 40.90
N ASN A 280 10.55 10.99 39.71
CA ASN A 280 9.73 12.17 39.38
C ASN A 280 8.60 12.44 40.42
N CYS A 281 7.99 11.36 40.95
CA CYS A 281 6.93 11.48 41.95
C CYS A 281 7.45 11.87 43.37
N GLU A 282 8.75 11.76 43.61
CA GLU A 282 9.43 12.12 44.87
C GLU A 282 10.19 13.44 44.76
N GLU A 283 10.43 13.92 43.53
CA GLU A 283 11.03 15.20 43.27
C GLU A 283 10.08 16.36 43.53
N SER A 284 10.65 17.47 43.99
CA SER A 284 9.93 18.73 43.92
C SER A 284 9.91 19.20 42.45
N LEU A 285 8.78 19.63 41.96
CA LEU A 285 8.59 20.16 40.58
C LEU A 285 9.40 21.47 40.33
N GLY A 286 10.63 21.50 40.72
CA GLY A 286 11.74 22.43 40.44
C GLY A 286 11.51 23.94 40.53
N ASN A 287 10.30 24.40 40.25
CA ASN A 287 9.95 25.82 40.15
C ASN A 287 9.22 26.35 41.37
N ILE A 288 9.08 25.53 42.40
CA ILE A 288 8.42 25.95 43.65
C ILE A 288 9.47 26.17 44.72
N VAL A 289 9.72 27.42 45.03
CA VAL A 289 10.63 27.79 46.12
C VAL A 289 9.87 27.79 47.45
N VAL A 290 10.32 26.94 48.37
CA VAL A 290 9.78 26.96 49.75
C VAL A 290 10.53 28.01 50.56
N ASN A 291 9.87 29.09 50.88
CA ASN A 291 10.42 30.13 51.79
C ASN A 291 10.17 29.72 53.23
N ILE A 292 11.19 29.25 53.89
CA ILE A 292 11.20 28.84 55.31
C ILE A 292 11.79 29.92 56.26
N SER A 293 11.99 31.15 55.79
CA SER A 293 12.53 32.19 56.62
C SER A 293 11.64 32.52 57.87
N ASN A 294 10.35 32.17 57.76
CA ASN A 294 9.47 32.12 58.93
C ASN A 294 8.93 30.70 59.11
N THR A 295 9.53 29.91 59.93
CA THR A 295 9.17 28.48 60.15
C THR A 295 7.77 28.28 60.72
N ASN A 296 7.14 29.34 61.28
CA ASN A 296 5.75 29.26 61.72
C ASN A 296 4.73 29.57 60.60
N GLN A 297 5.18 30.09 59.48
CA GLN A 297 4.38 30.41 58.31
C GLN A 297 5.22 30.19 57.01
N PRO A 298 5.56 28.98 56.67
CA PRO A 298 6.26 28.71 55.41
C PRO A 298 5.39 29.12 54.22
N GLN A 299 6.02 29.61 53.15
CA GLN A 299 5.37 30.05 51.95
C GLN A 299 5.89 29.24 50.76
N LEU A 300 5.00 28.79 49.90
CA LEU A 300 5.35 28.33 48.55
C LEU A 300 5.38 29.57 47.64
N ILE A 301 6.47 29.75 46.93
CA ILE A 301 6.63 30.79 45.92
C ILE A 301 6.60 30.11 44.55
N PHE A 302 5.55 30.35 43.78
CA PHE A 302 5.42 29.83 42.45
C PHE A 302 6.23 30.67 41.45
N GLU A 303 6.47 30.12 40.28
CA GLU A 303 7.26 30.75 39.20
C GLU A 303 6.69 32.13 38.78
N ASP A 304 5.39 32.31 38.86
CA ASP A 304 4.71 33.59 38.63
C ASP A 304 4.85 34.60 39.75
N SER A 305 5.69 34.30 40.74
CA SER A 305 5.90 35.09 41.97
C SER A 305 4.67 35.18 42.88
N SER A 306 3.62 34.43 42.62
CA SER A 306 2.53 34.30 43.59
C SER A 306 2.97 33.51 44.81
N THR A 307 2.34 33.74 45.94
CA THR A 307 2.67 33.09 47.22
C THR A 307 1.44 32.41 47.79
N ASN A 308 1.60 31.19 48.29
CA ASN A 308 0.58 30.51 49.08
C ASN A 308 1.08 30.30 50.51
N SER A 309 0.44 30.97 51.44
CA SER A 309 0.77 30.89 52.86
C SER A 309 -0.19 29.99 53.66
N SER A 310 -1.10 29.31 53.03
CA SER A 310 -2.09 28.44 53.69
C SER A 310 -1.57 27.04 54.03
N ILE A 311 -0.36 26.71 53.66
CA ILE A 311 0.24 25.42 53.99
C ILE A 311 0.91 25.56 55.37
N VAL A 312 0.19 25.16 56.36
CA VAL A 312 0.72 25.06 57.72
C VAL A 312 0.90 23.59 58.06
N SER A 313 2.15 23.12 58.05
CA SER A 313 2.48 21.82 58.59
C SER A 313 3.35 21.99 59.83
N SER A 314 2.88 21.50 60.94
CA SER A 314 3.68 21.45 62.18
C SER A 314 4.84 20.42 62.09
N ASN A 315 4.97 19.70 60.97
CA ASN A 315 5.92 18.59 60.76
C ASN A 315 6.86 18.83 59.58
N LEU A 316 7.04 20.06 59.11
CA LEU A 316 7.97 20.41 58.02
C LEU A 316 9.41 19.93 58.26
N SER A 317 9.78 19.57 59.47
CA SER A 317 11.11 19.07 59.79
C SER A 317 11.27 17.55 59.71
N GLN A 318 10.18 16.80 59.43
CA GLN A 318 10.22 15.34 59.54
C GLN A 318 9.85 14.59 58.26
N ASN A 319 9.24 15.22 57.27
CA ASN A 319 8.87 14.52 56.03
C ASN A 319 8.49 15.52 54.94
N THR A 320 9.47 16.09 54.27
CA THR A 320 9.26 17.03 53.17
C THR A 320 8.63 16.39 51.96
N SER A 321 8.83 15.08 51.72
CA SER A 321 8.27 14.35 50.62
C SER A 321 6.75 14.20 50.64
N SER A 322 6.09 14.31 51.78
CA SER A 322 4.63 14.22 51.89
C SER A 322 3.88 15.53 51.62
N LEU A 323 4.60 16.62 51.36
CA LEU A 323 4.02 17.96 51.11
C LEU A 323 3.84 18.27 49.64
N PHE A 324 4.39 17.43 48.74
CA PHE A 324 4.50 17.73 47.31
C PHE A 324 3.98 16.63 46.40
N THR A 325 3.20 15.70 46.91
CA THR A 325 2.44 14.71 46.10
C THR A 325 1.09 15.23 45.67
#